data_2e5bbfd3db9046e70764509928ac0f9e
#
_entry.id   2e5bbfd3db9046e70764509928ac0f9e
#
_cell.length_a   1.000
_cell.length_b   1.000
_cell.length_c   1.000
_cell.angle_alpha   90.00
_cell.angle_beta   90.00
_cell.angle_gamma   90.00
#
_symmetry.space_group_name_H-M   'P 1'
#
loop_
_entity.id
_entity.type
_entity.pdbx_description
1 polymer ?
#
loop_
_entity_poly.entity_id
_entity_poly.type
_entity_poly.pdbx_seq_one_letter_code
_entity_poly.pdbx_strand_id
1 'polypeptide(L)'
;MKYDVKAFELLSNEEIADGIFDMRVKNDELAPLAKCGQFTHVYVPSKTLRRPISVCDSENGVLRLVYQVKGEGTKIMSEMKKGEAVDILAPLGNGFNIEKGKRYCLIGGGIGVPPMLYTAKQTENPLVITGFRNKDLIILQDDFKNAGAELVLTTDDGSAGVHGFVTDVLKEKINEVDEVCACGPTPMLKAIAQVCKEFNKPCQISLEERM
;
A
#
# COMPACT_ATOMS: atom_id res chain seq x y z
N MET A 1 -23.89 5.60 -4.85
CA MET A 1 -23.14 4.51 -5.50
C MET A 1 -21.80 4.40 -4.79
N LYS A 2 -21.30 3.20 -4.51
CA LYS A 2 -20.08 3.03 -3.72
C LYS A 2 -18.78 3.14 -4.53
N TYR A 3 -18.87 3.06 -5.86
CA TYR A 3 -17.78 3.20 -6.83
C TYR A 3 -18.31 3.61 -8.19
N ASP A 4 -17.49 4.25 -9.02
CA ASP A 4 -17.84 4.66 -10.38
C ASP A 4 -16.58 4.78 -11.24
N VAL A 5 -16.76 4.92 -12.55
CA VAL A 5 -15.70 5.26 -13.50
C VAL A 5 -15.73 6.75 -13.76
N LYS A 6 -14.66 7.43 -13.43
CA LYS A 6 -14.51 8.88 -13.66
C LYS A 6 -13.12 9.21 -14.23
N ALA A 7 -13.06 10.36 -14.88
CA ALA A 7 -11.79 10.98 -15.21
C ALA A 7 -11.22 11.67 -13.97
N PHE A 8 -9.96 11.36 -13.66
CA PHE A 8 -9.18 12.04 -12.63
C PHE A 8 -8.13 12.92 -13.29
N GLU A 9 -7.92 14.12 -12.78
CA GLU A 9 -6.82 14.96 -13.24
C GLU A 9 -5.49 14.45 -12.68
N LEU A 10 -4.51 14.20 -13.55
CA LEU A 10 -3.17 13.80 -13.15
C LEU A 10 -2.38 15.03 -12.65
N LEU A 11 -2.14 15.10 -11.35
CA LEU A 11 -1.42 16.18 -10.71
C LEU A 11 0.09 15.99 -10.75
N SER A 12 0.55 14.76 -10.55
CA SER A 12 1.97 14.37 -10.64
C SER A 12 2.10 12.87 -10.88
N ASN A 13 3.23 12.47 -11.45
CA ASN A 13 3.60 11.06 -11.67
C ASN A 13 5.13 10.99 -11.67
N GLU A 14 5.71 10.76 -10.50
CA GLU A 14 7.15 10.90 -10.26
C GLU A 14 7.76 9.56 -9.89
N GLU A 15 8.95 9.28 -10.43
CA GLU A 15 9.72 8.11 -10.03
C GLU A 15 10.37 8.37 -8.67
N ILE A 16 10.07 7.52 -7.67
CA ILE A 16 10.54 7.66 -6.27
C ILE A 16 11.58 6.60 -5.88
N ALA A 17 11.71 5.55 -6.66
CA ALA A 17 12.76 4.52 -6.61
C ALA A 17 12.80 3.83 -7.97
N ASP A 18 13.79 3.01 -8.25
CA ASP A 18 13.97 2.35 -9.55
C ASP A 18 12.71 1.59 -9.99
N GLY A 19 12.07 2.09 -11.03
CA GLY A 19 10.81 1.57 -11.57
C GLY A 19 9.60 1.69 -10.66
N ILE A 20 9.65 2.51 -9.59
CA ILE A 20 8.52 2.77 -8.67
C ILE A 20 8.09 4.22 -8.78
N PHE A 21 6.82 4.43 -9.08
CA PHE A 21 6.21 5.74 -9.34
C PHE A 21 5.18 6.11 -8.27
N ASP A 22 5.18 7.38 -7.88
CA ASP A 22 4.15 8.05 -7.05
C ASP A 22 3.26 8.89 -7.97
N MET A 23 2.06 8.40 -8.23
CA MET A 23 1.04 9.05 -9.04
C MET A 23 0.00 9.70 -8.12
N ARG A 24 -0.26 10.99 -8.35
CA ARG A 24 -1.31 11.75 -7.65
C ARG A 24 -2.38 12.17 -8.63
N VAL A 25 -3.62 11.76 -8.38
CA VAL A 25 -4.78 12.01 -9.24
C VAL A 25 -5.92 12.64 -8.45
N LYS A 26 -6.56 13.65 -9.01
CA LYS A 26 -7.63 14.39 -8.33
C LYS A 26 -9.00 14.09 -8.90
N ASN A 27 -9.94 13.81 -8.01
CA ASN A 27 -11.37 13.79 -8.28
C ASN A 27 -12.13 13.99 -6.96
N ASP A 28 -12.82 15.10 -6.83
CA ASP A 28 -13.48 15.52 -5.58
C ASP A 28 -14.73 14.67 -5.24
N GLU A 29 -15.24 13.87 -6.16
CA GLU A 29 -16.38 12.97 -5.94
C GLU A 29 -15.97 11.57 -5.45
N LEU A 30 -14.97 10.94 -6.08
CA LEU A 30 -14.61 9.54 -5.81
C LEU A 30 -13.45 9.38 -4.83
N ALA A 31 -12.46 10.29 -4.86
CA ALA A 31 -11.31 10.17 -3.96
C ALA A 31 -11.72 10.16 -2.47
N PRO A 32 -12.66 11.01 -2.00
CA PRO A 32 -13.09 10.99 -0.59
C PRO A 32 -13.81 9.73 -0.16
N LEU A 33 -14.26 8.88 -1.09
CA LEU A 33 -14.94 7.63 -0.81
C LEU A 33 -13.98 6.47 -0.53
N ALA A 34 -12.70 6.65 -0.84
CA ALA A 34 -11.68 5.61 -0.64
C ALA A 34 -11.43 5.35 0.85
N LYS A 35 -11.22 4.08 1.18
CA LYS A 35 -10.87 3.60 2.51
C LYS A 35 -9.52 2.90 2.47
N CYS A 36 -8.85 2.82 3.63
CA CYS A 36 -7.59 2.11 3.75
C CYS A 36 -7.73 0.63 3.35
N GLY A 37 -6.73 0.10 2.65
CA GLY A 37 -6.73 -1.25 2.09
C GLY A 37 -7.55 -1.45 0.82
N GLN A 38 -8.23 -0.42 0.30
CA GLN A 38 -8.89 -0.45 -1.00
C GLN A 38 -7.91 -0.18 -2.15
N PHE A 39 -8.36 -0.41 -3.38
CA PHE A 39 -7.60 -0.22 -4.61
C PHE A 39 -8.44 0.47 -5.69
N THR A 40 -7.81 0.78 -6.79
CA THR A 40 -8.41 1.35 -7.99
C THR A 40 -8.11 0.48 -9.20
N HIS A 41 -8.89 0.62 -10.25
CA HIS A 41 -8.59 0.09 -11.57
C HIS A 41 -8.29 1.24 -12.54
N VAL A 42 -7.03 1.45 -12.85
CA VAL A 42 -6.57 2.48 -13.80
C VAL A 42 -6.70 1.95 -15.23
N TYR A 43 -7.40 2.68 -16.09
CA TYR A 43 -7.43 2.40 -17.52
C TYR A 43 -6.10 2.81 -18.17
N VAL A 44 -5.60 1.94 -19.02
CA VAL A 44 -4.38 2.20 -19.78
C VAL A 44 -4.73 2.18 -21.27
N PRO A 45 -4.50 3.28 -22.01
CA PRO A 45 -4.75 3.31 -23.44
C PRO A 45 -4.08 2.13 -24.17
N SER A 46 -4.75 1.59 -25.20
CA SER A 46 -4.32 0.42 -25.96
C SER A 46 -4.23 -0.92 -25.19
N LYS A 47 -4.69 -1.00 -23.94
CA LYS A 47 -4.76 -2.26 -23.17
C LYS A 47 -6.19 -2.64 -22.86
N THR A 48 -6.49 -3.94 -22.98
CA THR A 48 -7.83 -4.48 -22.73
C THR A 48 -8.18 -4.44 -21.24
N LEU A 49 -7.23 -4.76 -20.36
CA LEU A 49 -7.46 -4.82 -18.93
C LEU A 49 -6.99 -3.55 -18.24
N ARG A 50 -7.75 -3.09 -17.24
CA ARG A 50 -7.33 -2.04 -16.31
C ARG A 50 -6.22 -2.55 -15.38
N ARG A 51 -5.49 -1.66 -14.76
CA ARG A 51 -4.42 -2.00 -13.79
C ARG A 51 -4.91 -1.79 -12.37
N PRO A 52 -4.96 -2.86 -11.56
CA PRO A 52 -5.29 -2.74 -10.15
C PRO A 52 -4.11 -2.07 -9.42
N ILE A 53 -4.37 -0.93 -8.79
CA ILE A 53 -3.38 -0.20 -7.99
C ILE A 53 -4.00 0.12 -6.64
N SER A 54 -3.33 -0.28 -5.56
CA SER A 54 -3.76 -0.01 -4.20
C SER A 54 -3.73 1.49 -3.90
N VAL A 55 -4.70 1.95 -3.11
CA VAL A 55 -4.72 3.33 -2.61
C VAL A 55 -3.65 3.47 -1.53
N CYS A 56 -2.65 4.29 -1.82
CA CYS A 56 -1.58 4.63 -0.87
C CYS A 56 -2.03 5.69 0.14
N ASP A 57 -2.85 6.64 -0.33
CA ASP A 57 -3.42 7.70 0.50
C ASP A 57 -4.64 8.34 -0.20
N SER A 58 -5.50 9.00 0.60
CA SER A 58 -6.63 9.79 0.08
C SER A 58 -6.84 11.02 0.94
N GLU A 59 -6.56 12.19 0.40
CA GLU A 59 -6.66 13.46 1.11
C GLU A 59 -7.06 14.60 0.18
N ASN A 60 -7.98 15.48 0.62
CA ASN A 60 -8.40 16.69 -0.10
C ASN A 60 -8.83 16.45 -1.57
N GLY A 61 -9.55 15.35 -1.83
CA GLY A 61 -9.99 14.99 -3.18
C GLY A 61 -8.89 14.39 -4.07
N VAL A 62 -7.71 14.10 -3.51
CA VAL A 62 -6.57 13.51 -4.21
C VAL A 62 -6.37 12.06 -3.77
N LEU A 63 -6.27 11.14 -4.71
CA LEU A 63 -5.74 9.80 -4.49
C LEU A 63 -4.24 9.78 -4.79
N ARG A 64 -3.48 9.17 -3.89
CA ARG A 64 -2.07 8.82 -4.09
C ARG A 64 -1.98 7.33 -4.42
N LEU A 65 -1.41 7.02 -5.57
CA LEU A 65 -1.26 5.67 -6.10
C LEU A 65 0.23 5.41 -6.31
N VAL A 66 0.81 4.49 -5.54
CA VAL A 66 2.21 4.12 -5.73
C VAL A 66 2.27 2.75 -6.37
N TYR A 67 2.97 2.64 -7.50
CA TYR A 67 3.01 1.42 -8.30
C TYR A 67 4.40 1.13 -8.86
N GLN A 68 4.64 -0.13 -9.16
CA GLN A 68 5.87 -0.59 -9.80
C GLN A 68 5.65 -0.87 -11.29
N VAL A 69 6.58 -0.47 -12.13
CA VAL A 69 6.63 -0.82 -13.54
C VAL A 69 7.01 -2.31 -13.67
N LYS A 70 6.02 -3.15 -14.03
CA LYS A 70 6.20 -4.61 -14.18
C LYS A 70 5.92 -5.11 -15.59
N GLY A 71 5.32 -4.30 -16.43
CA GLY A 71 4.93 -4.69 -17.79
C GLY A 71 4.45 -3.49 -18.58
N GLU A 72 4.05 -3.71 -19.84
CA GLU A 72 3.69 -2.63 -20.76
C GLU A 72 2.63 -1.66 -20.22
N GLY A 73 1.61 -2.16 -19.53
CA GLY A 73 0.56 -1.29 -19.00
C GLY A 73 1.08 -0.30 -17.96
N THR A 74 1.86 -0.75 -16.98
CA THR A 74 2.46 0.13 -15.98
C THR A 74 3.58 0.99 -16.56
N LYS A 75 4.24 0.55 -17.66
CA LYS A 75 5.17 1.38 -18.40
C LYS A 75 4.46 2.54 -19.10
N ILE A 76 3.31 2.30 -19.75
CA ILE A 76 2.48 3.38 -20.31
C ILE A 76 2.02 4.33 -19.21
N MET A 77 1.60 3.81 -18.06
CA MET A 77 1.23 4.66 -16.92
C MET A 77 2.39 5.57 -16.48
N SER A 78 3.63 5.08 -16.44
CA SER A 78 4.79 5.88 -16.02
C SER A 78 5.15 7.00 -17.01
N GLU A 79 4.66 6.93 -18.23
CA GLU A 79 4.85 7.95 -19.28
C GLU A 79 3.76 9.04 -19.28
N MET A 80 2.67 8.86 -18.53
CA MET A 80 1.58 9.84 -18.41
C MET A 80 2.06 11.15 -17.78
N LYS A 81 1.56 12.28 -18.27
CA LYS A 81 2.02 13.61 -17.89
C LYS A 81 0.99 14.39 -17.07
N LYS A 82 1.46 15.26 -16.20
CA LYS A 82 0.63 16.20 -15.45
C LYS A 82 -0.36 16.93 -16.37
N GLY A 83 -1.61 17.02 -15.92
CA GLY A 83 -2.73 17.64 -16.64
C GLY A 83 -3.50 16.68 -17.55
N GLU A 84 -3.01 15.45 -17.77
CA GLU A 84 -3.78 14.43 -18.49
C GLU A 84 -4.97 13.94 -17.64
N ALA A 85 -6.03 13.51 -18.34
CA ALA A 85 -7.17 12.86 -17.71
C ALA A 85 -6.90 11.35 -17.63
N VAL A 86 -6.91 10.81 -16.43
CA VAL A 86 -6.74 9.37 -16.16
C VAL A 86 -8.10 8.76 -15.84
N ASP A 87 -8.55 7.83 -16.66
CA ASP A 87 -9.81 7.10 -16.43
C ASP A 87 -9.60 6.03 -15.34
N ILE A 88 -10.29 6.20 -14.21
CA ILE A 88 -10.14 5.35 -13.03
C ILE A 88 -11.51 4.86 -12.54
N LEU A 89 -11.63 3.57 -12.34
CA LEU A 89 -12.72 2.94 -11.59
C LEU A 89 -12.30 2.84 -10.12
N ALA A 90 -12.98 3.55 -9.24
CA ALA A 90 -12.65 3.66 -7.82
C ALA A 90 -13.88 3.97 -6.95
N PRO A 91 -13.77 3.75 -5.61
CA PRO A 91 -12.84 2.84 -4.93
C PRO A 91 -13.31 1.39 -5.05
N LEU A 92 -12.41 0.43 -5.01
CA LEU A 92 -12.69 -1.00 -5.11
C LEU A 92 -12.16 -1.78 -3.91
N GLY A 93 -12.76 -2.97 -3.67
CA GLY A 93 -12.38 -3.84 -2.54
C GLY A 93 -13.05 -3.44 -1.22
N ASN A 94 -12.88 -4.30 -0.23
CA ASN A 94 -13.51 -4.11 1.09
C ASN A 94 -12.71 -3.19 2.01
N GLY A 95 -11.39 -3.11 1.81
CA GLY A 95 -10.47 -2.43 2.72
C GLY A 95 -10.20 -3.23 4.00
N PHE A 96 -9.41 -2.64 4.90
CA PHE A 96 -9.19 -3.15 6.24
C PHE A 96 -10.28 -2.66 7.19
N ASN A 97 -10.69 -3.52 8.12
CA ASN A 97 -11.59 -3.15 9.21
C ASN A 97 -10.75 -2.61 10.36
N ILE A 98 -10.78 -1.31 10.59
CA ILE A 98 -10.02 -0.66 11.66
C ILE A 98 -10.97 -0.25 12.79
N GLU A 99 -10.73 -0.78 13.97
CA GLU A 99 -11.48 -0.52 15.19
C GLU A 99 -10.71 0.47 16.08
N LYS A 100 -11.42 1.44 16.67
CA LYS A 100 -10.82 2.40 17.60
C LYS A 100 -10.33 1.72 18.88
N GLY A 101 -9.23 2.22 19.42
CA GLY A 101 -8.66 1.74 20.68
C GLY A 101 -7.82 0.47 20.56
N LYS A 102 -7.67 -0.11 19.35
CA LYS A 102 -6.74 -1.19 19.08
C LYS A 102 -5.40 -0.65 18.57
N ARG A 103 -4.30 -1.24 19.04
CA ARG A 103 -2.97 -1.03 18.47
C ARG A 103 -2.72 -2.05 17.37
N TYR A 104 -2.50 -1.56 16.16
CA TYR A 104 -2.26 -2.40 14.98
C TYR A 104 -0.77 -2.55 14.67
N CYS A 105 -0.39 -3.76 14.18
CA CYS A 105 0.83 -3.97 13.44
C CYS A 105 0.51 -3.97 11.94
N LEU A 106 1.06 -3.03 11.21
CA LEU A 106 0.85 -2.86 9.76
C LEU A 106 2.10 -3.33 9.03
N ILE A 107 2.00 -4.39 8.23
CA ILE A 107 3.15 -5.01 7.58
C ILE A 107 3.04 -4.86 6.07
N GLY A 108 4.01 -4.18 5.47
CA GLY A 108 4.12 -4.03 4.02
C GLY A 108 5.38 -4.66 3.46
N GLY A 109 5.28 -5.41 2.35
CA GLY A 109 6.43 -5.96 1.65
C GLY A 109 6.55 -5.45 0.22
N GLY A 110 7.67 -4.82 -0.14
CA GLY A 110 7.90 -4.23 -1.46
C GLY A 110 6.78 -3.29 -1.87
N ILE A 111 6.12 -3.54 -3.01
CA ILE A 111 4.98 -2.72 -3.48
C ILE A 111 3.69 -2.92 -2.65
N GLY A 112 3.69 -3.77 -1.64
CA GLY A 112 2.63 -3.85 -0.63
C GLY A 112 2.78 -2.84 0.51
N VAL A 113 3.88 -2.08 0.57
CA VAL A 113 4.10 -1.01 1.56
C VAL A 113 3.14 0.18 1.37
N PRO A 114 2.88 0.69 0.16
CA PRO A 114 2.02 1.85 -0.07
C PRO A 114 0.63 1.78 0.59
N PRO A 115 -0.18 0.71 0.47
CA PRO A 115 -1.50 0.65 1.11
C PRO A 115 -1.45 0.68 2.63
N MET A 116 -0.30 0.35 3.24
CA MET A 116 -0.12 0.45 4.68
C MET A 116 -0.03 1.90 5.18
N LEU A 117 0.38 2.85 4.32
CA LEU A 117 0.45 4.26 4.70
C LEU A 117 -0.94 4.84 5.01
N TYR A 118 -1.90 4.62 4.12
CA TYR A 118 -3.27 5.09 4.37
C TYR A 118 -3.86 4.41 5.60
N THR A 119 -3.55 3.13 5.83
CA THR A 119 -3.97 2.41 7.03
C THR A 119 -3.33 3.01 8.29
N ALA A 120 -2.04 3.35 8.24
CA ALA A 120 -1.34 3.98 9.36
C ALA A 120 -1.95 5.33 9.75
N LYS A 121 -2.37 6.14 8.77
CA LYS A 121 -3.08 7.41 9.02
C LYS A 121 -4.47 7.24 9.65
N GLN A 122 -5.06 6.06 9.59
CA GLN A 122 -6.38 5.75 10.17
C GLN A 122 -6.29 5.03 11.52
N THR A 123 -5.08 4.75 12.02
CA THR A 123 -4.81 4.03 13.27
C THR A 123 -4.06 4.91 14.26
N GLU A 124 -4.22 4.62 15.55
CA GLU A 124 -3.53 5.35 16.63
C GLU A 124 -2.24 4.61 17.00
N ASN A 125 -1.08 5.31 16.92
CA ASN A 125 0.25 4.78 17.29
C ASN A 125 0.54 3.38 16.71
N PRO A 126 0.37 3.16 15.39
CA PRO A 126 0.60 1.83 14.82
C PRO A 126 2.09 1.45 14.87
N LEU A 127 2.35 0.16 15.07
CA LEU A 127 3.61 -0.44 14.71
C LEU A 127 3.61 -0.70 13.19
N VAL A 128 4.55 -0.14 12.44
CA VAL A 128 4.69 -0.39 11.01
C VAL A 128 5.98 -1.15 10.74
N ILE A 129 5.88 -2.28 10.07
CA ILE A 129 7.04 -3.07 9.65
C ILE A 129 7.07 -3.05 8.11
N THR A 130 8.12 -2.46 7.54
CA THR A 130 8.32 -2.41 6.09
C THR A 130 9.45 -3.34 5.69
N GLY A 131 9.21 -4.19 4.68
CA GLY A 131 10.21 -5.14 4.17
C GLY A 131 10.55 -4.88 2.71
N PHE A 132 11.85 -4.84 2.41
CA PHE A 132 12.37 -4.68 1.05
C PHE A 132 13.51 -5.67 0.80
N ARG A 133 13.83 -5.94 -0.46
CA ARG A 133 14.96 -6.79 -0.82
C ARG A 133 16.30 -6.14 -0.46
N ASN A 134 16.42 -4.85 -0.73
CA ASN A 134 17.61 -4.04 -0.48
C ASN A 134 17.26 -2.57 -0.29
N LYS A 135 18.26 -1.75 0.04
CA LYS A 135 18.12 -0.32 0.33
C LYS A 135 17.61 0.52 -0.85
N ASP A 136 17.88 0.11 -2.09
CA ASP A 136 17.55 0.90 -3.29
C ASP A 136 16.05 0.85 -3.63
N LEU A 137 15.32 -0.10 -3.01
CA LEU A 137 13.87 -0.25 -3.16
C LEU A 137 13.06 0.38 -2.02
N ILE A 138 13.72 1.02 -1.06
CA ILE A 138 13.08 1.61 0.11
C ILE A 138 12.27 2.84 -0.30
N ILE A 139 10.98 2.85 0.07
CA ILE A 139 10.04 3.94 -0.21
C ILE A 139 9.25 4.32 1.04
N LEU A 140 8.74 5.56 1.08
CA LEU A 140 7.72 6.05 2.02
C LEU A 140 8.13 6.07 3.51
N GLN A 141 9.40 5.95 3.86
CA GLN A 141 9.83 5.89 5.27
C GLN A 141 9.49 7.18 6.03
N ASP A 142 9.67 8.34 5.41
CA ASP A 142 9.37 9.62 6.03
C ASP A 142 7.84 9.88 6.09
N ASP A 143 7.08 9.38 5.12
CA ASP A 143 5.61 9.43 5.15
C ASP A 143 5.07 8.69 6.40
N PHE A 144 5.59 7.49 6.72
CA PHE A 144 5.19 6.75 7.92
C PHE A 144 5.58 7.44 9.22
N LYS A 145 6.79 8.02 9.30
CA LYS A 145 7.21 8.82 10.46
C LYS A 145 6.29 10.02 10.66
N ASN A 146 5.95 10.73 9.57
CA ASN A 146 5.05 11.87 9.59
C ASN A 146 3.61 11.46 9.97
N ALA A 147 3.21 10.21 9.70
CA ALA A 147 1.93 9.65 10.16
C ALA A 147 1.96 9.22 11.65
N GLY A 148 3.06 9.43 12.36
CA GLY A 148 3.19 9.09 13.78
C GLY A 148 3.37 7.60 14.07
N ALA A 149 3.81 6.80 13.09
CA ALA A 149 4.02 5.37 13.25
C ALA A 149 5.34 5.04 13.98
N GLU A 150 5.32 4.02 14.84
CA GLU A 150 6.53 3.32 15.24
C GLU A 150 7.00 2.46 14.05
N LEU A 151 8.08 2.89 13.39
CA LEU A 151 8.51 2.31 12.12
C LEU A 151 9.73 1.41 12.30
N VAL A 152 9.64 0.17 11.82
CA VAL A 152 10.75 -0.78 11.71
C VAL A 152 10.95 -1.14 10.24
N LEU A 153 12.16 -0.90 9.75
CA LEU A 153 12.59 -1.25 8.40
C LEU A 153 13.37 -2.56 8.42
N THR A 154 13.05 -3.46 7.51
CA THR A 154 13.84 -4.68 7.25
C THR A 154 14.32 -4.72 5.80
N THR A 155 15.51 -5.28 5.57
CA THR A 155 15.99 -5.63 4.23
C THR A 155 16.52 -7.06 4.22
N ASP A 156 16.17 -7.81 3.15
CA ASP A 156 16.56 -9.22 3.02
C ASP A 156 18.09 -9.40 2.99
N ASP A 157 18.80 -8.41 2.40
CA ASP A 157 20.27 -8.42 2.26
C ASP A 157 21.01 -7.69 3.39
N GLY A 158 20.30 -7.08 4.34
CA GLY A 158 20.87 -6.32 5.44
C GLY A 158 21.50 -4.97 5.06
N SER A 159 21.22 -4.46 3.85
CA SER A 159 21.78 -3.19 3.36
C SER A 159 21.24 -1.95 4.08
N ALA A 160 20.08 -2.08 4.77
CA ALA A 160 19.51 -1.03 5.63
C ALA A 160 18.52 -1.63 6.65
N GLY A 161 18.41 -0.98 7.82
CA GLY A 161 17.50 -1.42 8.88
C GLY A 161 17.90 -2.77 9.49
N VAL A 162 16.90 -3.57 9.86
CA VAL A 162 17.11 -4.92 10.40
C VAL A 162 17.38 -5.88 9.25
N HIS A 163 18.44 -6.68 9.34
CA HIS A 163 18.72 -7.74 8.39
C HIS A 163 17.77 -8.92 8.63
N GLY A 164 16.98 -9.30 7.64
CA GLY A 164 16.06 -10.43 7.72
C GLY A 164 14.65 -10.08 7.23
N PHE A 165 13.70 -10.92 7.60
CA PHE A 165 12.32 -10.82 7.15
C PHE A 165 11.43 -10.07 8.13
N VAL A 166 10.35 -9.50 7.62
CA VAL A 166 9.32 -8.83 8.44
C VAL A 166 8.75 -9.75 9.53
N THR A 167 8.75 -11.06 9.32
CA THR A 167 8.29 -12.06 10.28
C THR A 167 9.20 -12.21 11.50
N ASP A 168 10.48 -11.88 11.36
CA ASP A 168 11.42 -11.95 12.48
C ASP A 168 11.10 -10.84 13.47
N VAL A 169 10.93 -9.61 12.95
CA VAL A 169 10.49 -8.46 13.75
C VAL A 169 9.07 -8.66 14.32
N LEU A 170 8.15 -9.24 13.50
CA LEU A 170 6.79 -9.52 13.96
C LEU A 170 6.80 -10.44 15.19
N LYS A 171 7.58 -11.52 15.18
CA LYS A 171 7.66 -12.46 16.32
C LYS A 171 8.13 -11.78 17.60
N GLU A 172 9.06 -10.85 17.51
CA GLU A 172 9.56 -10.10 18.66
C GLU A 172 8.51 -9.15 19.25
N LYS A 173 7.72 -8.50 18.37
CA LYS A 173 6.81 -7.41 18.74
C LYS A 173 5.32 -7.78 18.77
N ILE A 174 4.93 -9.00 18.39
CA ILE A 174 3.52 -9.39 18.21
C ILE A 174 2.69 -9.27 19.49
N ASN A 175 3.31 -9.40 20.64
CA ASN A 175 2.62 -9.25 21.94
C ASN A 175 2.31 -7.79 22.31
N GLU A 176 2.93 -6.82 21.62
CA GLU A 176 2.72 -5.39 21.83
C GLU A 176 1.48 -4.85 21.08
N VAL A 177 0.87 -5.65 20.21
CA VAL A 177 -0.22 -5.23 19.31
C VAL A 177 -1.45 -6.11 19.47
N ASP A 178 -2.62 -5.58 19.09
CA ASP A 178 -3.88 -6.30 19.19
C ASP A 178 -4.21 -7.08 17.92
N GLU A 179 -3.87 -6.53 16.76
CA GLU A 179 -4.21 -7.10 15.46
C GLU A 179 -3.16 -6.76 14.40
N VAL A 180 -2.99 -7.64 13.42
CA VAL A 180 -2.04 -7.49 12.31
C VAL A 180 -2.79 -7.23 11.01
N CYS A 181 -2.38 -6.21 10.24
CA CYS A 181 -2.81 -6.01 8.85
C CYS A 181 -1.60 -6.14 7.92
N ALA A 182 -1.72 -6.90 6.85
CA ALA A 182 -0.59 -7.17 5.97
C ALA A 182 -0.93 -7.08 4.48
N CYS A 183 0.02 -6.53 3.69
CA CYS A 183 -0.03 -6.50 2.23
C CYS A 183 1.36 -6.76 1.65
N GLY A 184 1.44 -7.60 0.61
CA GLY A 184 2.72 -7.91 -0.04
C GLY A 184 2.71 -9.27 -0.75
N PRO A 185 3.90 -9.82 -1.05
CA PRO A 185 4.03 -11.10 -1.75
C PRO A 185 3.37 -12.25 -1.01
N THR A 186 2.70 -13.15 -1.74
CA THR A 186 1.99 -14.31 -1.17
C THR A 186 2.83 -15.15 -0.20
N PRO A 187 4.13 -15.45 -0.45
CA PRO A 187 4.94 -16.19 0.52
C PRO A 187 5.08 -15.46 1.86
N MET A 188 5.28 -14.14 1.83
CA MET A 188 5.35 -13.30 3.03
C MET A 188 4.03 -13.32 3.80
N LEU A 189 2.90 -13.15 3.10
CA LEU A 189 1.56 -13.17 3.72
C LEU A 189 1.25 -14.52 4.38
N LYS A 190 1.64 -15.63 3.76
CA LYS A 190 1.51 -16.97 4.36
C LYS A 190 2.34 -17.10 5.63
N ALA A 191 3.59 -16.60 5.63
CA ALA A 191 4.45 -16.65 6.80
C ALA A 191 3.90 -15.78 7.95
N ILE A 192 3.39 -14.57 7.65
CA ILE A 192 2.73 -13.70 8.63
C ILE A 192 1.51 -14.39 9.24
N ALA A 193 0.64 -14.98 8.41
CA ALA A 193 -0.55 -15.69 8.88
C ALA A 193 -0.18 -16.87 9.82
N GLN A 194 0.91 -17.57 9.52
CA GLN A 194 1.41 -18.65 10.37
C GLN A 194 1.88 -18.12 11.73
N VAL A 195 2.65 -17.02 11.76
CA VAL A 195 3.07 -16.36 13.00
C VAL A 195 1.86 -15.90 13.81
N CYS A 196 0.90 -15.22 13.17
CA CYS A 196 -0.32 -14.76 13.85
C CYS A 196 -1.10 -15.93 14.47
N LYS A 197 -1.19 -17.07 13.76
CA LYS A 197 -1.83 -18.29 14.26
C LYS A 197 -1.08 -18.86 15.48
N GLU A 198 0.25 -18.93 15.46
CA GLU A 198 1.08 -19.41 16.55
C GLU A 198 0.90 -18.60 17.84
N PHE A 199 0.74 -17.28 17.68
CA PHE A 199 0.54 -16.35 18.81
C PHE A 199 -0.94 -16.03 19.11
N ASN A 200 -1.88 -16.70 18.41
CA ASN A 200 -3.32 -16.47 18.55
C ASN A 200 -3.71 -14.99 18.36
N LYS A 201 -3.11 -14.32 17.36
CA LYS A 201 -3.40 -12.91 17.01
C LYS A 201 -4.32 -12.81 15.81
N PRO A 202 -5.36 -11.96 15.85
CA PRO A 202 -6.15 -11.63 14.67
C PRO A 202 -5.28 -11.05 13.55
N CYS A 203 -5.61 -11.41 12.30
CA CYS A 203 -4.85 -10.95 11.15
C CYS A 203 -5.76 -10.72 9.94
N GLN A 204 -5.63 -9.55 9.34
CA GLN A 204 -6.24 -9.19 8.06
C GLN A 204 -5.17 -9.18 6.96
N ILE A 205 -5.43 -9.86 5.85
CA ILE A 205 -4.48 -9.97 4.76
C ILE A 205 -5.12 -9.43 3.48
N SER A 206 -4.43 -8.50 2.82
CA SER A 206 -4.81 -8.04 1.48
C SER A 206 -4.27 -9.02 0.45
N LEU A 207 -5.18 -9.73 -0.23
CA LEU A 207 -4.86 -10.66 -1.31
C LEU A 207 -5.27 -10.05 -2.65
N GLU A 208 -4.38 -10.16 -3.63
CA GLU A 208 -4.72 -9.92 -5.04
C GLU A 208 -5.26 -11.20 -5.65
N GLU A 209 -6.51 -11.19 -6.09
CA GLU A 209 -7.05 -12.26 -6.92
C GLU A 209 -6.85 -11.89 -8.40
N ARG A 210 -6.35 -12.84 -9.18
CA ARG A 210 -6.36 -12.71 -10.64
C ARG A 210 -7.80 -12.94 -11.13
N MET A 211 -8.38 -11.90 -11.68
CA MET A 211 -9.65 -11.98 -12.41
C MET A 211 -9.40 -12.45 -13.84
#